data_e49e6b1be888d178435d3fffc43abb65
#
_entry.id   e49e6b1be888d178435d3fffc43abb65
#
_cell.length_a   1.000
_cell.length_b   1.000
_cell.length_c   1.000
_cell.angle_alpha   90.00
_cell.angle_beta   90.00
_cell.angle_gamma   90.00
#
_symmetry.space_group_name_H-M   'P 1'
#
loop_
_entity.id
_entity.type
_entity.pdbx_description
1 polymer ?
#
loop_
_entity_poly.entity_id
_entity_poly.type
_entity_poly.pdbx_seq_one_letter_code
_entity_poly.pdbx_strand_id
1 'polypeptide(L)'
;MAEIIQKDGTWAFDGDTLRIVPGSDKSVGLLRRTLGEIAVPLRAVAGIAYEAGRRTGRLRLRLRDGADPLLQVTGGKLPDASDPYLLAVETRTAGVAEYMVDEVRNALLLDEVPDGPVDGYLLPGPALPMTVGAGDGTVTFDGRTVRLEWTWHTDDKKTAAGPVSLPLEDLTGVVWQPARGLSDGYLRFVTTPHAPRLDPAHDPLAVELNGFRKDPLMALLAAAVVARLPHPHAPRRELTAAAPMALEAAPPAPAAEDHDVLLRRLRELGELHRSGVLTDEEFSAAKQAVLKRL
;
A
#
# COMPACT_ATOMS: atom_id res chain seq x y z
N MET A 1 -20.42 -16.74 16.09
CA MET A 1 -19.52 -17.17 15.02
C MET A 1 -20.36 -17.66 13.84
N ALA A 2 -20.25 -17.03 12.69
CA ALA A 2 -20.94 -17.40 11.45
C ALA A 2 -19.91 -17.97 10.47
N GLU A 3 -20.21 -19.10 9.83
CA GLU A 3 -19.33 -19.73 8.86
C GLU A 3 -20.14 -20.23 7.65
N ILE A 4 -19.59 -20.02 6.45
CA ILE A 4 -20.14 -20.51 5.20
C ILE A 4 -19.06 -21.20 4.37
N ILE A 5 -19.28 -22.48 4.07
CA ILE A 5 -18.34 -23.31 3.32
C ILE A 5 -18.91 -23.57 1.94
N GLN A 6 -18.17 -23.21 0.90
CA GLN A 6 -18.51 -23.41 -0.51
C GLN A 6 -17.31 -24.02 -1.25
N LYS A 7 -17.54 -24.55 -2.46
CA LYS A 7 -16.44 -24.98 -3.35
C LYS A 7 -15.51 -23.82 -3.75
N ASP A 8 -16.09 -22.62 -3.83
CA ASP A 8 -15.43 -21.39 -4.19
C ASP A 8 -14.57 -20.82 -3.05
N GLY A 9 -14.86 -21.15 -1.80
CA GLY A 9 -14.11 -20.72 -0.62
C GLY A 9 -14.89 -20.88 0.67
N THR A 10 -14.24 -20.57 1.77
CA THR A 10 -14.83 -20.55 3.11
C THR A 10 -14.71 -19.15 3.70
N TRP A 11 -15.82 -18.62 4.20
CA TRP A 11 -15.85 -17.39 4.96
C TRP A 11 -16.28 -17.68 6.39
N ALA A 12 -15.55 -17.18 7.36
CA ALA A 12 -15.84 -17.36 8.79
C ALA A 12 -15.73 -16.01 9.50
N PHE A 13 -16.77 -15.64 10.26
CA PHE A 13 -16.83 -14.40 11.03
C PHE A 13 -16.91 -14.72 12.53
N ASP A 14 -15.99 -14.19 13.32
CA ASP A 14 -15.89 -14.41 14.77
C ASP A 14 -16.46 -13.27 15.61
N GLY A 15 -16.91 -12.18 15.02
CA GLY A 15 -17.39 -10.96 15.63
C GLY A 15 -16.51 -9.75 15.31
N ASP A 16 -15.19 -9.93 15.26
CA ASP A 16 -14.22 -8.87 15.01
C ASP A 16 -13.54 -8.98 13.64
N THR A 17 -13.42 -10.20 13.13
CA THR A 17 -12.65 -10.49 11.90
C THR A 17 -13.41 -11.44 11.00
N LEU A 18 -13.49 -11.09 9.71
CA LEU A 18 -13.96 -12.00 8.67
C LEU A 18 -12.74 -12.67 7.99
N ARG A 19 -12.60 -13.98 8.19
CA ARG A 19 -11.58 -14.80 7.52
C ARG A 19 -12.13 -15.30 6.19
N ILE A 20 -11.36 -15.10 5.14
CA ILE A 20 -11.68 -15.50 3.77
C ILE A 20 -10.61 -16.47 3.29
N VAL A 21 -11.00 -17.73 3.09
CA VAL A 21 -10.11 -18.78 2.60
C VAL A 21 -10.56 -19.16 1.19
N PRO A 22 -9.71 -19.04 0.15
CA PRO A 22 -10.08 -19.42 -1.21
C PRO A 22 -10.27 -20.93 -1.32
N GLY A 23 -11.25 -21.37 -2.11
CA GLY A 23 -11.47 -22.78 -2.40
C GLY A 23 -10.40 -23.36 -3.33
N SER A 24 -10.38 -24.70 -3.41
CA SER A 24 -9.48 -25.44 -4.30
C SER A 24 -10.09 -25.74 -5.68
N ASP A 25 -11.36 -25.38 -5.91
CA ASP A 25 -12.05 -25.64 -7.17
C ASP A 25 -11.37 -24.91 -8.35
N LYS A 26 -11.45 -25.52 -9.55
CA LYS A 26 -10.83 -24.96 -10.77
C LYS A 26 -11.42 -23.61 -11.20
N SER A 27 -12.64 -23.30 -10.76
CA SER A 27 -13.30 -22.02 -11.00
C SER A 27 -12.69 -20.87 -10.21
N VAL A 28 -11.97 -21.16 -9.11
CA VAL A 28 -11.28 -20.13 -8.30
C VAL A 28 -10.09 -19.60 -9.05
N GLY A 29 -10.07 -18.29 -9.27
CA GLY A 29 -9.01 -17.60 -10.00
C GLY A 29 -7.62 -17.77 -9.36
N LEU A 30 -6.59 -17.70 -10.19
CA LEU A 30 -5.21 -17.86 -9.75
C LEU A 30 -4.82 -16.77 -8.72
N LEU A 31 -5.33 -15.54 -8.88
CA LEU A 31 -5.11 -14.45 -7.94
C LEU A 31 -5.54 -14.82 -6.52
N ARG A 32 -6.78 -15.31 -6.34
CA ARG A 32 -7.31 -15.70 -5.02
C ARG A 32 -6.47 -16.78 -4.37
N ARG A 33 -6.07 -17.80 -5.16
CA ARG A 33 -5.22 -18.90 -4.67
C ARG A 33 -3.82 -18.46 -4.29
N THR A 34 -3.25 -17.51 -5.04
CA THR A 34 -1.92 -16.94 -4.74
C THR A 34 -1.96 -16.02 -3.52
N LEU A 35 -3.03 -15.24 -3.38
CA LEU A 35 -3.25 -14.38 -2.22
C LEU A 35 -3.45 -15.20 -0.94
N GLY A 36 -4.11 -16.36 -1.05
CA GLY A 36 -4.36 -17.26 0.08
C GLY A 36 -5.43 -16.75 1.04
N GLU A 37 -5.27 -17.04 2.32
CA GLU A 37 -6.18 -16.61 3.38
C GLU A 37 -6.04 -15.09 3.61
N ILE A 38 -7.19 -14.42 3.77
CA ILE A 38 -7.28 -13.01 4.12
C ILE A 38 -8.04 -12.88 5.45
N ALA A 39 -7.49 -12.17 6.40
CA ALA A 39 -8.17 -11.74 7.61
C ALA A 39 -8.60 -10.28 7.47
N VAL A 40 -9.89 -10.05 7.35
CA VAL A 40 -10.49 -8.72 7.20
C VAL A 40 -11.00 -8.25 8.55
N PRO A 41 -10.37 -7.27 9.20
CA PRO A 41 -10.87 -6.74 10.47
C PRO A 41 -12.19 -5.99 10.22
N LEU A 42 -13.14 -6.07 11.16
CA LEU A 42 -14.47 -5.45 11.04
C LEU A 42 -14.37 -3.95 10.71
N ARG A 43 -13.42 -3.24 11.29
CA ARG A 43 -13.15 -1.82 11.01
C ARG A 43 -12.78 -1.50 9.56
N ALA A 44 -12.40 -2.51 8.76
CA ALA A 44 -12.13 -2.35 7.33
C ALA A 44 -13.38 -2.55 6.46
N VAL A 45 -14.47 -3.07 7.03
CA VAL A 45 -15.69 -3.41 6.32
C VAL A 45 -16.60 -2.19 6.21
N ALA A 46 -17.03 -1.88 4.99
CA ALA A 46 -18.09 -0.89 4.71
C ALA A 46 -19.47 -1.54 4.59
N GLY A 47 -19.54 -2.85 4.39
CA GLY A 47 -20.80 -3.58 4.33
C GLY A 47 -20.67 -4.95 3.69
N ILE A 48 -21.72 -5.72 3.81
CA ILE A 48 -21.85 -7.06 3.22
C ILE A 48 -23.26 -7.21 2.66
N ALA A 49 -23.38 -7.91 1.52
CA ALA A 49 -24.67 -8.18 0.89
C ALA A 49 -24.69 -9.56 0.26
N TYR A 50 -25.87 -10.18 0.30
CA TYR A 50 -26.14 -11.41 -0.43
C TYR A 50 -27.20 -11.15 -1.51
N GLU A 51 -26.90 -11.57 -2.72
CA GLU A 51 -27.79 -11.53 -3.87
C GLU A 51 -28.17 -12.96 -4.26
N ALA A 52 -29.44 -13.31 -4.13
CA ALA A 52 -29.92 -14.63 -4.50
C ALA A 52 -29.88 -14.81 -6.02
N GLY A 53 -29.42 -15.99 -6.47
CA GLY A 53 -29.42 -16.39 -7.88
C GLY A 53 -30.23 -17.68 -8.10
N ARG A 54 -30.55 -18.00 -9.36
CA ARG A 54 -31.34 -19.22 -9.69
C ARG A 54 -30.66 -20.52 -9.25
N ARG A 55 -29.34 -20.63 -9.41
CA ARG A 55 -28.52 -21.80 -9.04
C ARG A 55 -27.44 -21.44 -8.03
N THR A 56 -26.90 -20.24 -8.17
CA THR A 56 -25.79 -19.72 -7.37
C THR A 56 -26.07 -18.26 -7.10
N GLY A 57 -26.12 -17.89 -5.83
CA GLY A 57 -26.16 -16.50 -5.38
C GLY A 57 -24.74 -15.96 -5.21
N ARG A 58 -24.65 -14.69 -4.83
CA ARG A 58 -23.40 -13.94 -4.64
C ARG A 58 -23.38 -13.30 -3.26
N LEU A 59 -22.44 -13.70 -2.42
CA LEU A 59 -22.12 -13.01 -1.18
C LEU A 59 -20.94 -12.08 -1.45
N ARG A 60 -21.15 -10.78 -1.28
CA ARG A 60 -20.15 -9.75 -1.57
C ARG A 60 -19.83 -8.95 -0.33
N LEU A 61 -18.54 -8.87 -0.03
CA LEU A 61 -18.00 -7.99 0.99
C LEU A 61 -17.55 -6.68 0.34
N ARG A 62 -17.90 -5.56 0.94
CA ARG A 62 -17.44 -4.23 0.54
C ARG A 62 -16.56 -3.66 1.64
N LEU A 63 -15.35 -3.27 1.30
CA LEU A 63 -14.41 -2.63 2.21
C LEU A 63 -14.54 -1.11 2.15
N ARG A 64 -14.09 -0.46 3.20
CA ARG A 64 -13.96 1.00 3.25
C ARG A 64 -12.91 1.46 2.25
N ASP A 65 -13.13 2.66 1.70
CA ASP A 65 -12.19 3.24 0.74
C ASP A 65 -10.81 3.44 1.39
N GLY A 66 -9.76 3.00 0.69
CA GLY A 66 -8.39 3.00 1.19
C GLY A 66 -8.03 1.83 2.13
N ALA A 67 -8.97 0.95 2.54
CA ALA A 67 -8.66 -0.11 3.50
C ALA A 67 -7.74 -1.22 2.94
N ASP A 68 -7.77 -1.45 1.64
CA ASP A 68 -7.05 -2.54 0.98
C ASP A 68 -6.25 -2.07 -0.23
N PRO A 69 -4.93 -2.32 -0.27
CA PRO A 69 -4.09 -1.96 -1.42
C PRO A 69 -4.51 -2.67 -2.71
N LEU A 70 -5.07 -3.88 -2.65
CA LEU A 70 -5.55 -4.60 -3.84
C LEU A 70 -6.77 -3.89 -4.45
N LEU A 71 -7.74 -3.51 -3.63
CA LEU A 71 -8.90 -2.73 -4.11
C LEU A 71 -8.49 -1.34 -4.60
N GLN A 72 -7.52 -0.70 -3.97
CA GLN A 72 -6.97 0.58 -4.40
C GLN A 72 -6.41 0.50 -5.84
N VAL A 73 -5.70 -0.57 -6.17
CA VAL A 73 -5.15 -0.81 -7.51
C VAL A 73 -6.23 -1.17 -8.51
N THR A 74 -7.13 -2.09 -8.12
CA THR A 74 -8.05 -2.70 -9.08
C THR A 74 -9.32 -1.88 -9.31
N GLY A 75 -9.69 -1.04 -8.36
CA GLY A 75 -10.92 -0.23 -8.42
C GLY A 75 -12.17 -1.08 -8.67
N GLY A 76 -12.20 -2.30 -8.14
CA GLY A 76 -13.31 -3.24 -8.33
C GLY A 76 -13.41 -3.83 -9.74
N LYS A 77 -12.35 -3.74 -10.56
CA LYS A 77 -12.34 -4.22 -11.95
C LYS A 77 -11.89 -5.68 -12.12
N LEU A 78 -11.64 -6.39 -11.01
CA LEU A 78 -11.30 -7.81 -11.07
C LEU A 78 -12.48 -8.63 -11.62
N PRO A 79 -12.21 -9.68 -12.43
CA PRO A 79 -13.23 -10.66 -12.77
C PRO A 79 -13.73 -11.40 -11.52
N ASP A 80 -15.00 -11.81 -11.48
CA ASP A 80 -15.64 -12.49 -10.33
C ASP A 80 -14.79 -13.65 -9.81
N ALA A 81 -14.22 -14.48 -10.69
CA ALA A 81 -13.37 -15.60 -10.30
C ALA A 81 -12.07 -15.20 -9.58
N SER A 82 -11.62 -13.95 -9.77
CA SER A 82 -10.39 -13.40 -9.19
C SER A 82 -10.66 -12.44 -8.02
N ASP A 83 -11.92 -12.02 -7.82
CA ASP A 83 -12.31 -11.13 -6.73
C ASP A 83 -12.31 -11.89 -5.39
N PRO A 84 -11.41 -11.57 -4.44
CA PRO A 84 -11.36 -12.27 -3.16
C PRO A 84 -12.55 -11.93 -2.23
N TYR A 85 -13.24 -10.82 -2.50
CA TYR A 85 -14.37 -10.31 -1.71
C TYR A 85 -15.72 -10.73 -2.28
N LEU A 86 -15.73 -11.75 -3.15
CA LEU A 86 -16.91 -12.37 -3.72
C LEU A 86 -16.89 -13.88 -3.47
N LEU A 87 -17.97 -14.40 -2.89
CA LEU A 87 -18.19 -15.82 -2.70
C LEU A 87 -19.42 -16.25 -3.50
N ALA A 88 -19.27 -17.29 -4.33
CA ALA A 88 -20.38 -17.94 -5.00
C ALA A 88 -21.07 -18.90 -4.03
N VAL A 89 -22.37 -18.69 -3.77
CA VAL A 89 -23.14 -19.41 -2.75
C VAL A 89 -24.19 -20.29 -3.43
N GLU A 90 -24.15 -21.60 -3.20
CA GLU A 90 -25.18 -22.52 -3.69
C GLU A 90 -26.54 -22.18 -3.04
N THR A 91 -27.63 -22.27 -3.82
CA THR A 91 -28.98 -21.90 -3.35
C THR A 91 -29.42 -22.63 -2.08
N ARG A 92 -28.98 -23.87 -1.88
CA ARG A 92 -29.28 -24.67 -0.67
C ARG A 92 -28.67 -24.09 0.62
N THR A 93 -27.65 -23.21 0.51
CA THR A 93 -26.95 -22.56 1.64
C THR A 93 -27.27 -21.06 1.71
N ALA A 94 -28.29 -20.60 0.99
CA ALA A 94 -28.72 -19.19 0.98
C ALA A 94 -29.01 -18.65 2.39
N GLY A 95 -29.72 -19.41 3.22
CA GLY A 95 -30.03 -18.99 4.60
C GLY A 95 -28.78 -18.83 5.49
N VAL A 96 -27.71 -19.58 5.22
CA VAL A 96 -26.42 -19.38 5.92
C VAL A 96 -25.76 -18.09 5.49
N ALA A 97 -25.84 -17.74 4.19
CA ALA A 97 -25.31 -16.48 3.69
C ALA A 97 -26.10 -15.27 4.24
N GLU A 98 -27.43 -15.37 4.33
CA GLU A 98 -28.28 -14.34 4.94
C GLU A 98 -27.93 -14.16 6.42
N TYR A 99 -27.79 -15.26 7.17
CA TYR A 99 -27.35 -15.22 8.55
C TYR A 99 -25.99 -14.54 8.73
N MET A 100 -25.03 -14.85 7.87
CA MET A 100 -23.71 -14.18 7.91
C MET A 100 -23.83 -12.69 7.63
N VAL A 101 -24.68 -12.28 6.68
CA VAL A 101 -24.96 -10.85 6.39
C VAL A 101 -25.49 -10.16 7.63
N ASP A 102 -26.45 -10.77 8.33
CA ASP A 102 -27.07 -10.21 9.53
C ASP A 102 -26.04 -10.08 10.67
N GLU A 103 -25.24 -11.13 10.91
CA GLU A 103 -24.20 -11.11 11.95
C GLU A 103 -23.16 -9.99 11.71
N VAL A 104 -22.64 -9.88 10.47
CA VAL A 104 -21.66 -8.83 10.15
C VAL A 104 -22.29 -7.43 10.25
N ARG A 105 -23.52 -7.26 9.78
CA ARG A 105 -24.22 -5.96 9.88
C ARG A 105 -24.49 -5.56 11.32
N ASN A 106 -24.90 -6.52 12.15
CA ASN A 106 -25.11 -6.28 13.57
C ASN A 106 -23.81 -5.87 14.27
N ALA A 107 -22.68 -6.55 13.96
CA ALA A 107 -21.39 -6.20 14.51
C ALA A 107 -20.95 -4.78 14.06
N LEU A 108 -21.14 -4.42 12.79
CA LEU A 108 -20.84 -3.06 12.29
C LEU A 108 -21.64 -1.98 13.02
N LEU A 109 -22.90 -2.25 13.36
CA LEU A 109 -23.73 -1.34 14.11
C LEU A 109 -23.32 -1.23 15.58
N LEU A 110 -22.99 -2.35 16.23
CA LEU A 110 -22.58 -2.40 17.63
C LEU A 110 -21.23 -1.71 17.87
N ASP A 111 -20.30 -1.88 16.94
CA ASP A 111 -18.97 -1.27 17.01
C ASP A 111 -18.91 0.14 16.42
N GLU A 112 -20.06 0.67 15.97
CA GLU A 112 -20.19 2.02 15.38
C GLU A 112 -19.11 2.28 14.30
N VAL A 113 -18.83 1.26 13.44
CA VAL A 113 -17.79 1.36 12.41
C VAL A 113 -18.13 2.47 11.41
N PRO A 114 -17.24 3.47 11.20
CA PRO A 114 -17.53 4.57 10.29
C PRO A 114 -17.57 4.12 8.83
N ASP A 115 -18.47 4.69 8.03
CA ASP A 115 -18.58 4.42 6.58
C ASP A 115 -17.51 5.13 5.72
N GLY A 116 -16.81 6.12 6.29
CA GLY A 116 -15.86 6.98 5.57
C GLY A 116 -14.57 6.27 5.16
N PRO A 117 -13.75 6.91 4.31
CA PRO A 117 -12.45 6.41 3.92
C PRO A 117 -11.52 6.27 5.15
N VAL A 118 -10.50 5.43 5.01
CA VAL A 118 -9.44 5.30 6.00
C VAL A 118 -8.17 6.00 5.53
N ASP A 119 -7.31 6.42 6.45
CA ASP A 119 -6.06 7.16 6.19
C ASP A 119 -4.82 6.25 6.11
N GLY A 120 -5.02 4.95 6.22
CA GLY A 120 -4.00 3.92 6.10
C GLY A 120 -4.59 2.55 5.76
N TYR A 121 -3.81 1.68 5.11
CA TYR A 121 -4.25 0.32 4.79
C TYR A 121 -4.51 -0.49 6.06
N LEU A 122 -5.69 -1.10 6.14
CA LEU A 122 -6.10 -1.97 7.25
C LEU A 122 -5.84 -3.45 6.93
N LEU A 123 -5.64 -3.78 5.66
CA LEU A 123 -5.21 -5.08 5.20
C LEU A 123 -3.73 -5.02 4.79
N PRO A 124 -2.95 -6.07 5.06
CA PRO A 124 -1.57 -6.15 4.61
C PRO A 124 -1.52 -6.27 3.09
N GLY A 125 -0.51 -5.67 2.48
CA GLY A 125 -0.20 -5.94 1.07
C GLY A 125 0.28 -7.40 0.88
N PRO A 126 0.28 -7.89 -0.37
CA PRO A 126 0.79 -9.21 -0.70
C PRO A 126 2.22 -9.46 -0.20
N ALA A 127 2.53 -10.74 0.08
CA ALA A 127 3.85 -11.15 0.57
C ALA A 127 4.94 -10.92 -0.49
N LEU A 128 6.16 -10.62 -0.02
CA LEU A 128 7.33 -10.38 -0.85
C LEU A 128 8.47 -11.38 -0.53
N PRO A 129 9.41 -11.59 -1.45
CA PRO A 129 9.47 -11.04 -2.82
C PRO A 129 8.42 -11.64 -3.74
N MET A 130 8.02 -10.89 -4.79
CA MET A 130 7.05 -11.35 -5.78
C MET A 130 7.60 -11.17 -7.19
N THR A 131 7.42 -12.19 -8.03
CA THR A 131 7.76 -12.16 -9.46
C THR A 131 6.56 -12.65 -10.26
N VAL A 132 6.15 -11.88 -11.25
CA VAL A 132 5.03 -12.19 -12.14
C VAL A 132 5.46 -11.98 -13.59
N GLY A 133 5.35 -13.03 -14.40
CA GLY A 133 5.48 -12.94 -15.84
C GLY A 133 4.11 -12.93 -16.49
N ALA A 134 3.78 -11.87 -17.23
CA ALA A 134 2.55 -11.75 -18.01
C ALA A 134 2.77 -10.77 -19.18
N GLY A 135 1.98 -10.93 -20.22
CA GLY A 135 2.09 -10.06 -21.39
C GLY A 135 3.48 -10.09 -22.03
N ASP A 136 4.03 -8.92 -22.24
CA ASP A 136 5.33 -8.70 -22.90
C ASP A 136 6.52 -8.65 -21.92
N GLY A 137 6.31 -8.84 -20.61
CA GLY A 137 7.38 -8.71 -19.63
C GLY A 137 7.22 -9.54 -18.35
N THR A 138 8.28 -9.56 -17.57
CA THR A 138 8.31 -10.08 -16.21
C THR A 138 8.60 -8.94 -15.25
N VAL A 139 7.80 -8.82 -14.20
CA VAL A 139 7.99 -7.83 -13.15
C VAL A 139 8.35 -8.54 -11.85
N THR A 140 9.42 -8.07 -11.23
CA THR A 140 9.85 -8.53 -9.89
C THR A 140 9.82 -7.35 -8.93
N PHE A 141 9.32 -7.56 -7.73
CA PHE A 141 9.36 -6.59 -6.64
C PHE A 141 9.85 -7.25 -5.36
N ASP A 142 10.91 -6.73 -4.79
CA ASP A 142 11.55 -7.23 -3.56
C ASP A 142 11.16 -6.44 -2.29
N GLY A 143 10.41 -5.35 -2.44
CA GLY A 143 10.00 -4.44 -1.38
C GLY A 143 10.73 -3.09 -1.42
N ARG A 144 11.79 -2.97 -2.23
CA ARG A 144 12.58 -1.74 -2.41
C ARG A 144 12.69 -1.33 -3.88
N THR A 145 12.79 -2.32 -4.77
CA THR A 145 13.03 -2.10 -6.20
C THR A 145 12.06 -2.92 -7.03
N VAL A 146 11.43 -2.27 -7.97
CA VAL A 146 10.68 -2.91 -9.05
C VAL A 146 11.62 -3.11 -10.22
N ARG A 147 11.73 -4.34 -10.72
CA ARG A 147 12.51 -4.69 -11.90
C ARG A 147 11.58 -5.18 -13.01
N LEU A 148 11.72 -4.61 -14.21
CA LEU A 148 11.04 -5.03 -15.43
C LEU A 148 12.05 -5.69 -16.36
N GLU A 149 11.74 -6.87 -16.85
CA GLU A 149 12.51 -7.63 -17.81
C GLU A 149 11.61 -8.00 -18.97
N TRP A 150 12.11 -7.82 -20.21
CA TRP A 150 11.31 -7.97 -21.42
C TRP A 150 11.41 -9.38 -21.98
N THR A 151 10.33 -9.84 -22.59
CA THR A 151 10.31 -11.11 -23.33
C THR A 151 10.69 -10.87 -24.80
N TRP A 152 10.89 -11.94 -25.53
CA TRP A 152 11.21 -11.86 -26.97
C TRP A 152 10.06 -11.37 -27.86
N HIS A 153 8.86 -11.26 -27.33
CA HIS A 153 7.67 -10.70 -28.00
C HIS A 153 7.52 -9.19 -27.82
N THR A 154 8.38 -8.59 -27.03
CA THR A 154 8.30 -7.17 -26.66
C THR A 154 8.70 -6.29 -27.84
N ASP A 155 8.07 -5.13 -27.95
CA ASP A 155 8.41 -4.11 -28.96
C ASP A 155 9.90 -3.71 -28.91
N ASP A 156 10.47 -3.42 -30.06
CA ASP A 156 11.89 -3.07 -30.21
C ASP A 156 12.31 -1.87 -29.36
N LYS A 157 11.41 -0.91 -29.09
CA LYS A 157 11.71 0.27 -28.26
C LYS A 157 11.93 -0.10 -26.80
N LYS A 158 11.12 -1.02 -26.26
CA LYS A 158 11.30 -1.52 -24.88
C LYS A 158 12.56 -2.39 -24.81
N THR A 159 12.75 -3.25 -25.81
CA THR A 159 13.93 -4.13 -25.88
C THR A 159 15.22 -3.32 -25.99
N ALA A 160 15.23 -2.22 -26.77
CA ALA A 160 16.36 -1.31 -26.88
C ALA A 160 16.65 -0.55 -25.58
N ALA A 161 15.64 -0.28 -24.74
CA ALA A 161 15.82 0.33 -23.42
C ALA A 161 16.48 -0.64 -22.41
N GLY A 162 16.43 -1.95 -22.69
CA GLY A 162 16.94 -2.99 -21.79
C GLY A 162 16.06 -3.17 -20.53
N PRO A 163 16.52 -3.98 -19.57
CA PRO A 163 15.84 -4.14 -18.28
C PRO A 163 15.78 -2.83 -17.50
N VAL A 164 14.62 -2.55 -16.90
CA VAL A 164 14.40 -1.33 -16.11
C VAL A 164 14.36 -1.66 -14.63
N SER A 165 15.07 -0.88 -13.81
CA SER A 165 15.04 -0.98 -12.35
C SER A 165 14.56 0.34 -11.77
N LEU A 166 13.50 0.30 -10.98
CA LEU A 166 12.83 1.45 -10.38
C LEU A 166 12.88 1.35 -8.86
N PRO A 167 13.69 2.17 -8.18
CA PRO A 167 13.62 2.29 -6.73
C PRO A 167 12.22 2.72 -6.28
N LEU A 168 11.75 2.19 -5.16
CA LEU A 168 10.41 2.52 -4.64
C LEU A 168 10.26 4.02 -4.36
N GLU A 169 11.33 4.69 -3.94
CA GLU A 169 11.37 6.13 -3.66
C GLU A 169 11.12 7.01 -4.90
N ASP A 170 11.40 6.48 -6.10
CA ASP A 170 11.14 7.17 -7.37
C ASP A 170 9.70 7.00 -7.85
N LEU A 171 8.94 6.08 -7.21
CA LEU A 171 7.57 5.78 -7.61
C LEU A 171 6.57 6.68 -6.88
N THR A 172 5.66 7.27 -7.64
CA THR A 172 4.52 8.04 -7.12
C THR A 172 3.21 7.30 -7.21
N GLY A 173 3.16 6.21 -7.98
CA GLY A 173 1.95 5.42 -8.14
C GLY A 173 2.11 4.25 -9.09
N VAL A 174 1.05 3.46 -9.17
CA VAL A 174 0.92 2.33 -10.09
C VAL A 174 -0.46 2.37 -10.72
N VAL A 175 -0.55 2.12 -12.01
CA VAL A 175 -1.82 2.03 -12.74
C VAL A 175 -1.94 0.63 -13.30
N TRP A 176 -2.98 -0.08 -12.88
CA TRP A 176 -3.34 -1.38 -13.44
C TRP A 176 -4.67 -1.28 -14.20
N GLN A 177 -4.70 -1.78 -15.40
CA GLN A 177 -5.88 -1.85 -16.25
C GLN A 177 -6.00 -3.27 -16.80
N PRO A 178 -7.12 -3.98 -16.53
CA PRO A 178 -7.32 -5.31 -17.11
C PRO A 178 -7.59 -5.24 -18.60
N ALA A 179 -7.19 -6.27 -19.34
CA ALA A 179 -7.64 -6.45 -20.73
C ALA A 179 -9.16 -6.65 -20.76
N ARG A 180 -9.82 -6.03 -21.75
CA ARG A 180 -11.28 -6.12 -21.93
C ARG A 180 -11.64 -6.20 -23.40
N GLY A 181 -12.32 -7.27 -23.81
CA GLY A 181 -12.71 -7.47 -25.20
C GLY A 181 -11.49 -7.52 -26.13
N LEU A 182 -11.38 -6.56 -27.04
CA LEU A 182 -10.24 -6.42 -27.96
C LEU A 182 -9.16 -5.46 -27.48
N SER A 183 -9.36 -4.85 -26.30
CA SER A 183 -8.38 -3.91 -25.74
C SER A 183 -7.48 -4.64 -24.77
N ASP A 184 -6.18 -4.55 -25.00
CA ASP A 184 -5.17 -5.03 -24.08
C ASP A 184 -5.19 -4.21 -22.78
N GLY A 185 -4.83 -4.88 -21.69
CA GLY A 185 -4.60 -4.24 -20.41
C GLY A 185 -3.15 -3.82 -20.25
N TYR A 186 -2.83 -3.25 -19.12
CA TYR A 186 -1.44 -2.93 -18.78
C TYR A 186 -1.23 -2.76 -17.29
N LEU A 187 0.01 -2.94 -16.85
CA LEU A 187 0.54 -2.48 -15.57
C LEU A 187 1.59 -1.41 -15.85
N ARG A 188 1.39 -0.19 -15.33
CA ARG A 188 2.33 0.94 -15.50
C ARG A 188 2.79 1.46 -14.15
N PHE A 189 4.08 1.71 -14.02
CA PHE A 189 4.69 2.39 -12.89
C PHE A 189 4.81 3.89 -13.19
N VAL A 190 4.42 4.72 -12.24
CA VAL A 190 4.43 6.19 -12.37
C VAL A 190 5.57 6.74 -11.52
N THR A 191 6.49 7.46 -12.17
CA THR A 191 7.67 8.05 -11.55
C THR A 191 7.55 9.58 -11.45
N THR A 192 8.42 10.21 -10.69
CA THR A 192 8.57 11.67 -10.59
C THR A 192 9.91 12.08 -11.25
N PRO A 193 9.95 13.09 -12.15
CA PRO A 193 8.86 13.88 -12.69
C PRO A 193 7.98 13.08 -13.66
N HIS A 194 6.75 13.54 -13.87
CA HIS A 194 5.78 12.86 -14.74
C HIS A 194 6.35 12.67 -16.15
N ALA A 195 6.74 11.44 -16.46
CA ALA A 195 7.05 11.08 -17.83
C ALA A 195 5.78 11.19 -18.71
N PRO A 196 5.90 11.60 -20.00
CA PRO A 196 4.77 11.60 -20.89
C PRO A 196 4.17 10.18 -20.94
N ARG A 197 2.84 10.09 -20.92
CA ARG A 197 2.14 8.79 -21.03
C ARG A 197 2.30 8.28 -22.47
N LEU A 198 3.22 7.36 -22.64
CA LEU A 198 3.38 6.63 -23.89
C LEU A 198 2.31 5.54 -24.02
N ASP A 199 2.12 5.04 -25.23
CA ASP A 199 1.35 3.82 -25.44
C ASP A 199 1.99 2.68 -24.65
N PRO A 200 1.22 1.83 -23.91
CA PRO A 200 1.78 0.73 -23.15
C PRO A 200 2.70 -0.21 -23.95
N ALA A 201 2.43 -0.40 -25.24
CA ALA A 201 3.28 -1.20 -26.13
C ALA A 201 4.71 -0.65 -26.25
N HIS A 202 4.89 0.66 -26.11
CA HIS A 202 6.16 1.35 -26.31
C HIS A 202 6.74 1.99 -25.05
N ASP A 203 6.05 1.83 -23.92
CA ASP A 203 6.41 2.45 -22.63
C ASP A 203 7.31 1.52 -21.81
N PRO A 204 8.60 1.86 -21.58
CA PRO A 204 9.49 1.02 -20.77
C PRO A 204 9.12 0.97 -19.28
N LEU A 205 8.14 1.78 -18.84
CA LEU A 205 7.59 1.75 -17.49
C LEU A 205 6.26 0.97 -17.40
N ALA A 206 5.85 0.31 -18.48
CA ALA A 206 4.61 -0.45 -18.55
C ALA A 206 4.81 -1.85 -19.12
N VAL A 207 4.06 -2.82 -18.58
CA VAL A 207 3.92 -4.17 -19.13
C VAL A 207 2.52 -4.31 -19.71
N GLU A 208 2.39 -4.79 -20.95
CA GLU A 208 1.11 -5.10 -21.59
C GLU A 208 0.52 -6.38 -21.00
N LEU A 209 -0.81 -6.45 -20.97
CA LEU A 209 -1.57 -7.59 -20.48
C LEU A 209 -2.58 -8.00 -21.56
N ASN A 210 -2.44 -9.23 -22.07
CA ASN A 210 -3.20 -9.69 -23.23
C ASN A 210 -4.45 -10.50 -22.86
N GLY A 211 -4.94 -10.41 -21.63
CA GLY A 211 -6.13 -11.12 -21.16
C GLY A 211 -5.88 -12.58 -20.74
N PHE A 212 -4.64 -12.98 -20.53
CA PHE A 212 -4.28 -14.32 -20.11
C PHE A 212 -4.55 -14.57 -18.61
N ARG A 213 -4.60 -15.85 -18.24
CA ARG A 213 -4.92 -16.32 -16.89
C ARG A 213 -4.01 -15.77 -15.78
N LYS A 214 -2.78 -15.36 -16.13
CA LYS A 214 -1.80 -14.81 -15.17
C LYS A 214 -1.91 -13.30 -14.99
N ASP A 215 -2.57 -12.59 -15.89
CA ASP A 215 -2.66 -11.13 -15.86
C ASP A 215 -3.23 -10.57 -14.55
N PRO A 216 -4.23 -11.20 -13.89
CA PRO A 216 -4.68 -10.76 -12.57
C PRO A 216 -3.59 -10.79 -11.50
N LEU A 217 -2.54 -11.61 -11.63
CA LEU A 217 -1.42 -11.63 -10.69
C LEU A 217 -0.61 -10.32 -10.72
N MET A 218 -0.61 -9.62 -11.86
CA MET A 218 -0.02 -8.28 -11.95
C MET A 218 -0.74 -7.27 -11.03
N ALA A 219 -2.05 -7.47 -10.76
CA ALA A 219 -2.76 -6.67 -9.77
C ALA A 219 -2.25 -6.93 -8.35
N LEU A 220 -1.86 -8.18 -8.01
CA LEU A 220 -1.24 -8.48 -6.71
C LEU A 220 0.13 -7.80 -6.59
N LEU A 221 0.95 -7.87 -7.62
CA LEU A 221 2.25 -7.20 -7.63
C LEU A 221 2.09 -5.68 -7.49
N ALA A 222 1.15 -5.10 -8.23
CA ALA A 222 0.81 -3.68 -8.12
C ALA A 222 0.34 -3.32 -6.69
N ALA A 223 -0.50 -4.16 -6.08
CA ALA A 223 -0.95 -3.99 -4.69
C ALA A 223 0.21 -4.07 -3.69
N ALA A 224 1.19 -4.97 -3.93
CA ALA A 224 2.38 -5.06 -3.10
C ALA A 224 3.25 -3.78 -3.15
N VAL A 225 3.34 -3.14 -4.31
CA VAL A 225 4.01 -1.84 -4.48
C VAL A 225 3.20 -0.74 -3.80
N VAL A 226 1.90 -0.63 -4.10
CA VAL A 226 1.01 0.41 -3.57
C VAL A 226 0.92 0.37 -2.05
N ALA A 227 0.93 -0.82 -1.44
CA ALA A 227 0.96 -0.98 0.01
C ALA A 227 2.18 -0.32 0.70
N ARG A 228 3.20 0.07 -0.05
CA ARG A 228 4.44 0.70 0.43
C ARG A 228 4.61 2.14 -0.03
N LEU A 229 3.73 2.60 -0.90
CA LEU A 229 3.65 4.01 -1.27
C LEU A 229 2.83 4.80 -0.24
N PRO A 230 2.94 6.15 -0.23
CA PRO A 230 2.08 6.98 0.60
C PRO A 230 0.61 6.68 0.36
N HIS A 231 -0.15 6.52 1.45
CA HIS A 231 -1.57 6.23 1.34
C HIS A 231 -2.35 7.41 0.72
N PRO A 232 -3.31 7.18 -0.19
CA PRO A 232 -4.00 8.27 -0.91
C PRO A 232 -4.77 9.23 0.00
N HIS A 233 -5.28 8.74 1.12
CA HIS A 233 -5.99 9.52 2.12
C HIS A 233 -5.14 9.86 3.36
N ALA A 234 -3.83 9.58 3.33
CA ALA A 234 -2.95 10.03 4.40
C ALA A 234 -3.07 11.55 4.55
N PRO A 235 -3.18 12.07 5.78
CA PRO A 235 -3.17 13.50 5.99
C PRO A 235 -1.91 14.05 5.36
N ARG A 236 -2.09 14.92 4.35
CA ARG A 236 -0.97 15.59 3.70
C ARG A 236 -0.28 16.37 4.81
N ARG A 237 0.90 15.91 5.25
CA ARG A 237 1.80 16.78 6.01
C ARG A 237 2.04 17.98 5.11
N GLU A 238 1.28 19.04 5.33
CA GLU A 238 1.71 20.34 4.88
C GLU A 238 3.12 20.48 5.46
N LEU A 239 4.11 20.47 4.59
CA LEU A 239 5.36 21.11 4.86
C LEU A 239 4.95 22.57 5.04
N THR A 240 4.55 22.92 6.24
CA THR A 240 4.41 24.28 6.66
C THR A 240 5.79 24.85 6.39
N ALA A 241 5.92 25.58 5.28
CA ALA A 241 7.04 26.48 5.09
C ALA A 241 7.11 27.25 6.41
N ALA A 242 8.21 27.08 7.12
CA ALA A 242 8.41 27.72 8.41
C ALA A 242 8.13 29.20 8.23
N ALA A 243 6.92 29.63 8.59
CA ALA A 243 6.67 31.02 8.88
C ALA A 243 7.63 31.39 10.02
N PRO A 244 8.30 32.52 9.98
CA PRO A 244 9.19 32.92 11.05
C PRO A 244 8.35 33.04 12.33
N MET A 245 8.46 32.06 13.20
CA MET A 245 7.85 32.11 14.53
C MET A 245 8.59 33.19 15.32
N ALA A 246 7.82 34.21 15.72
CA ALA A 246 8.19 35.07 16.83
C ALA A 246 8.50 34.19 18.06
N LEU A 247 9.63 34.47 18.68
CA LEU A 247 10.11 33.84 19.91
C LEU A 247 9.08 34.00 21.02
N GLU A 248 8.50 32.91 21.45
CA GLU A 248 7.99 32.78 22.81
C GLU A 248 8.59 31.52 23.44
N ALA A 249 9.37 31.73 24.51
CA ALA A 249 10.27 30.74 25.07
C ALA A 249 9.52 29.70 25.92
N ALA A 250 9.74 28.41 25.59
CA ALA A 250 9.53 27.31 26.55
C ALA A 250 10.88 26.57 26.76
N PRO A 251 11.20 26.08 27.96
CA PRO A 251 12.53 25.62 28.31
C PRO A 251 12.90 24.29 27.63
N PRO A 252 14.15 24.13 27.15
CA PRO A 252 14.59 22.94 26.43
C PRO A 252 14.94 21.80 27.41
N ALA A 253 14.49 20.60 27.06
CA ALA A 253 15.05 19.36 27.58
C ALA A 253 16.49 19.15 27.05
N PRO A 254 17.41 18.54 27.78
CA PRO A 254 18.82 18.48 27.39
C PRO A 254 19.04 17.46 26.27
N ALA A 255 19.29 17.96 25.06
CA ALA A 255 19.87 17.18 23.97
C ALA A 255 21.38 17.07 24.15
N ALA A 256 21.96 15.91 23.93
CA ALA A 256 23.40 15.70 23.89
C ALA A 256 24.02 16.66 22.86
N GLU A 257 24.82 17.60 23.33
CA GLU A 257 25.51 18.55 22.45
C GLU A 257 26.65 17.84 21.74
N ASP A 258 26.69 17.96 20.42
CA ASP A 258 27.72 17.39 19.55
C ASP A 258 29.11 17.97 19.93
N HIS A 259 30.13 17.14 20.04
CA HIS A 259 31.52 17.52 20.41
C HIS A 259 32.03 18.71 19.58
N ASP A 260 31.69 18.76 18.31
CA ASP A 260 32.09 19.84 17.40
C ASP A 260 31.47 21.22 17.75
N VAL A 261 30.27 21.22 18.29
CA VAL A 261 29.59 22.46 18.74
C VAL A 261 30.27 22.98 19.98
N LEU A 262 30.67 22.13 20.92
CA LEU A 262 31.38 22.50 22.15
C LEU A 262 32.78 23.06 21.83
N LEU A 263 33.49 22.46 20.88
CA LEU A 263 34.79 22.96 20.41
C LEU A 263 34.69 24.32 19.72
N ARG A 264 33.63 24.59 18.97
CA ARG A 264 33.37 25.89 18.36
C ARG A 264 33.15 26.95 19.43
N ARG A 265 32.32 26.70 20.43
CA ARG A 265 32.07 27.59 21.57
C ARG A 265 33.37 27.94 22.33
N LEU A 266 34.26 26.98 22.54
CA LEU A 266 35.56 27.20 23.17
C LEU A 266 36.44 28.19 22.36
N ARG A 267 36.42 28.08 21.02
CA ARG A 267 37.16 29.03 20.17
C ARG A 267 36.55 30.43 20.23
N GLU A 268 35.25 30.57 20.16
CA GLU A 268 34.54 31.85 20.26
C GLU A 268 34.80 32.52 21.62
N LEU A 269 34.77 31.80 22.72
CA LEU A 269 35.14 32.31 24.04
C LEU A 269 36.59 32.80 24.07
N GLY A 270 37.52 32.11 23.41
CA GLY A 270 38.92 32.55 23.31
C GLY A 270 39.13 33.82 22.47
N GLU A 271 38.27 34.07 21.47
CA GLU A 271 38.27 35.31 20.67
C GLU A 271 37.70 36.50 21.44
N LEU A 272 36.59 36.29 22.16
CA LEU A 272 35.96 37.29 23.00
C LEU A 272 36.88 37.74 24.16
N HIS A 273 37.63 36.80 24.72
CA HIS A 273 38.63 37.13 25.75
C HIS A 273 39.81 37.93 25.17
N ARG A 274 40.33 37.55 23.98
CA ARG A 274 41.42 38.29 23.32
C ARG A 274 41.01 39.71 22.87
N SER A 275 39.72 39.88 22.53
CA SER A 275 39.17 41.21 22.17
C SER A 275 38.81 42.10 23.37
N GLY A 276 39.02 41.59 24.61
CA GLY A 276 38.74 42.36 25.83
C GLY A 276 37.26 42.48 26.20
N VAL A 277 36.41 41.68 25.56
CA VAL A 277 34.96 41.64 25.83
C VAL A 277 34.66 40.80 27.08
N LEU A 278 35.50 39.81 27.38
CA LEU A 278 35.42 38.97 28.58
C LEU A 278 36.64 39.20 29.48
N THR A 279 36.40 39.29 30.77
CA THR A 279 37.46 39.31 31.79
C THR A 279 38.06 37.91 31.99
N ASP A 280 39.27 37.84 32.60
CA ASP A 280 39.92 36.56 32.89
C ASP A 280 39.07 35.62 33.78
N GLU A 281 38.30 36.18 34.69
CA GLU A 281 37.41 35.45 35.58
C GLU A 281 36.19 34.87 34.84
N GLU A 282 35.56 35.70 33.97
CA GLU A 282 34.41 35.30 33.15
C GLU A 282 34.80 34.26 32.11
N PHE A 283 35.97 34.41 31.46
CA PHE A 283 36.49 33.42 30.55
C PHE A 283 36.78 32.06 31.22
N SER A 284 37.39 32.07 32.40
CA SER A 284 37.65 30.85 33.18
C SER A 284 36.37 30.12 33.57
N ALA A 285 35.36 30.85 34.02
CA ALA A 285 34.06 30.29 34.41
C ALA A 285 33.32 29.70 33.21
N ALA A 286 33.27 30.41 32.08
CA ALA A 286 32.63 29.98 30.85
C ALA A 286 33.33 28.73 30.25
N LYS A 287 34.66 28.73 30.23
CA LYS A 287 35.47 27.57 29.78
C LYS A 287 35.22 26.32 30.60
N GLN A 288 35.15 26.45 31.94
CA GLN A 288 34.83 25.31 32.82
C GLN A 288 33.42 24.79 32.60
N ALA A 289 32.44 25.66 32.34
CA ALA A 289 31.07 25.27 32.04
C ALA A 289 30.94 24.44 30.74
N VAL A 290 31.71 24.82 29.71
CA VAL A 290 31.75 24.07 28.44
C VAL A 290 32.50 22.76 28.56
N LEU A 291 33.63 22.74 29.31
CA LEU A 291 34.42 21.51 29.54
C LEU A 291 33.71 20.46 30.40
N LYS A 292 32.76 20.85 31.25
CA LYS A 292 31.93 19.88 32.00
C LYS A 292 30.89 19.16 31.17
N ARG A 293 30.66 19.62 29.93
CA ARG A 293 29.70 19.02 28.99
C ARG A 293 30.38 18.23 27.85
N LEU A 294 31.72 18.21 27.83
CA LEU A 294 32.59 17.36 27.01
C LEU A 294 32.75 15.99 27.67
#